data_75a806590856fd42f3dcfe0cfe9c75c6
#
_entry.id   75a806590856fd42f3dcfe0cfe9c75c6
#
_cell.length_a   1.000
_cell.length_b   1.000
_cell.length_c   1.000
_cell.angle_alpha   90.00
_cell.angle_beta   90.00
_cell.angle_gamma   90.00
#
_symmetry.space_group_name_H-M   'P 1'
#
loop_
_entity.id
_entity.type
_entity.pdbx_description
1 polymer ?
#
loop_
_entity_poly.entity_id
_entity_poly.type
_entity_poly.pdbx_seq_one_letter_code
_entity_poly.pdbx_strand_id
1 'polypeptide(L)'
;KAQTWVAPTQLKLDEGATAADAFIKLQEKTGFKADYDPNTAYGFYLKSITSPSDGRTLAYDPTTYAFWQLFVDGASSSVGASSVKLTQGQKIEFAYTAGSSSPVVKDQLAANVTVIGRDAQGKTQTWVDNAQYVVTSGSSALDLTKVALEANDIDAVAAGSFILSLKYN
;
A
#
# COMPACT_ATOMS: atom_id res chain seq x y z
N LYS A 1 10.65 3.92 17.54
CA LYS A 1 11.56 4.85 16.82
C LYS A 1 12.13 4.13 15.62
N ALA A 2 12.14 4.78 14.46
CA ALA A 2 12.84 4.26 13.29
C ALA A 2 14.34 4.11 13.62
N GLN A 3 14.92 2.99 13.20
CA GLN A 3 16.35 2.69 13.41
C GLN A 3 17.06 2.72 12.05
N THR A 4 18.14 3.46 11.96
CA THR A 4 19.01 3.45 10.78
C THR A 4 19.94 2.24 10.84
N TRP A 5 19.84 1.34 9.86
CA TRP A 5 20.67 0.14 9.77
C TRP A 5 21.95 0.34 8.96
N VAL A 6 21.86 1.20 7.95
CA VAL A 6 23.00 1.61 7.11
C VAL A 6 23.10 3.11 7.14
N ALA A 7 24.23 3.64 7.53
CA ALA A 7 24.42 5.08 7.61
C ALA A 7 24.31 5.74 6.22
N PRO A 8 23.82 6.99 6.14
CA PRO A 8 23.83 7.74 4.89
C PRO A 8 25.22 7.79 4.27
N THR A 9 25.32 7.39 3.02
CA THR A 9 26.59 7.22 2.33
C THR A 9 26.52 7.87 0.96
N GLN A 10 27.49 8.73 0.65
CA GLN A 10 27.60 9.29 -0.70
C GLN A 10 28.17 8.23 -1.66
N LEU A 11 27.50 8.13 -2.80
CA LEU A 11 27.88 7.23 -3.88
C LEU A 11 28.21 8.05 -5.14
N LYS A 12 29.25 7.62 -5.83
CA LYS A 12 29.52 8.07 -7.20
C LYS A 12 28.99 6.99 -8.14
N LEU A 13 28.04 7.36 -8.95
CA LEU A 13 27.37 6.49 -9.93
C LEU A 13 27.59 7.05 -11.34
N ASP A 14 27.46 6.17 -12.31
CA ASP A 14 27.53 6.55 -13.72
C ASP A 14 26.25 7.29 -14.15
N GLU A 15 26.33 8.03 -15.25
CA GLU A 15 25.16 8.70 -15.84
C GLU A 15 24.08 7.67 -16.22
N GLY A 16 22.84 7.96 -15.87
CA GLY A 16 21.71 7.07 -16.12
C GLY A 16 21.52 5.93 -15.13
N ALA A 17 22.36 5.87 -14.08
CA ALA A 17 22.19 4.87 -13.01
C ALA A 17 20.83 4.99 -12.33
N THR A 18 20.32 3.85 -11.88
CA THR A 18 19.02 3.71 -11.24
C THR A 18 19.15 3.63 -9.70
N ALA A 19 18.03 3.69 -8.99
CA ALA A 19 18.01 3.43 -7.55
C ALA A 19 18.44 1.99 -7.21
N ALA A 20 18.22 1.04 -8.11
CA ALA A 20 18.73 -0.33 -7.97
C ALA A 20 20.27 -0.38 -8.03
N ASP A 21 20.88 0.33 -8.99
CA ASP A 21 22.33 0.42 -9.10
C ASP A 21 22.94 1.07 -7.85
N ALA A 22 22.28 2.11 -7.33
CA ALA A 22 22.70 2.74 -6.08
C ALA A 22 22.64 1.80 -4.88
N PHE A 23 21.57 0.98 -4.76
CA PHE A 23 21.44 -0.01 -3.70
C PHE A 23 22.60 -1.04 -3.75
N ILE A 24 22.84 -1.59 -4.94
CA ILE A 24 23.91 -2.58 -5.15
C ILE A 24 25.27 -1.96 -4.81
N LYS A 25 25.53 -0.75 -5.29
CA LYS A 25 26.77 -0.02 -5.00
C LYS A 25 26.97 0.29 -3.52
N LEU A 26 25.86 0.62 -2.82
CA LEU A 26 25.88 0.84 -1.38
C LEU A 26 26.22 -0.46 -0.64
N GLN A 27 25.61 -1.57 -1.04
CA GLN A 27 25.84 -2.88 -0.45
C GLN A 27 27.29 -3.32 -0.65
N GLU A 28 27.86 -3.15 -1.85
CA GLU A 28 29.28 -3.42 -2.13
C GLU A 28 30.21 -2.57 -1.27
N LYS A 29 29.88 -1.28 -1.10
CA LYS A 29 30.72 -0.34 -0.35
C LYS A 29 30.71 -0.54 1.16
N THR A 30 29.57 -0.94 1.71
CA THR A 30 29.36 -1.02 3.17
C THR A 30 29.33 -2.45 3.70
N GLY A 31 29.12 -3.44 2.85
CA GLY A 31 29.09 -4.86 3.21
C GLY A 31 27.89 -5.29 4.04
N PHE A 32 26.82 -4.49 4.12
CA PHE A 32 25.60 -4.94 4.82
C PHE A 32 24.97 -6.14 4.13
N LYS A 33 24.31 -7.00 4.91
CA LYS A 33 23.69 -8.20 4.37
C LYS A 33 22.29 -7.90 3.84
N ALA A 34 22.07 -8.19 2.56
CA ALA A 34 20.76 -8.11 1.92
C ALA A 34 20.57 -9.29 0.97
N ASP A 35 19.33 -9.74 0.84
CA ASP A 35 18.91 -10.68 -0.20
C ASP A 35 18.02 -9.91 -1.20
N TYR A 36 18.41 -9.93 -2.46
CA TYR A 36 17.71 -9.28 -3.55
C TYR A 36 17.89 -10.03 -4.86
N ASP A 37 16.97 -9.84 -5.78
CA ASP A 37 17.08 -10.31 -7.16
C ASP A 37 17.19 -9.08 -8.06
N PRO A 38 18.31 -8.89 -8.78
CA PRO A 38 18.49 -7.71 -9.62
C PRO A 38 17.66 -7.75 -10.91
N ASN A 39 17.19 -8.93 -11.34
CA ASN A 39 16.67 -9.17 -12.67
C ASN A 39 15.37 -10.00 -12.70
N THR A 40 14.40 -9.70 -11.83
CA THR A 40 13.08 -10.31 -11.95
C THR A 40 12.35 -9.80 -13.22
N ALA A 41 11.24 -10.42 -13.57
CA ALA A 41 10.37 -9.95 -14.66
C ALA A 41 9.90 -8.48 -14.47
N TYR A 42 9.95 -7.97 -13.24
CA TYR A 42 9.59 -6.60 -12.87
C TYR A 42 10.81 -5.72 -12.49
N GLY A 43 12.03 -6.18 -12.79
CA GLY A 43 13.28 -5.52 -12.43
C GLY A 43 13.80 -5.93 -11.05
N PHE A 44 14.52 -5.02 -10.40
CA PHE A 44 15.13 -5.25 -9.09
C PHE A 44 14.06 -5.50 -8.00
N TYR A 45 14.26 -6.55 -7.22
CA TYR A 45 13.41 -6.90 -6.09
C TYR A 45 14.23 -7.12 -4.82
N LEU A 46 14.04 -6.23 -3.83
CA LEU A 46 14.66 -6.35 -2.51
C LEU A 46 13.80 -7.28 -1.63
N LYS A 47 14.34 -8.45 -1.30
CA LYS A 47 13.66 -9.48 -0.50
C LYS A 47 13.82 -9.21 1.00
N SER A 48 15.06 -8.96 1.45
CA SER A 48 15.32 -8.72 2.86
C SER A 48 16.61 -7.95 3.09
N ILE A 49 16.72 -7.31 4.27
CA ILE A 49 17.96 -6.77 4.81
C ILE A 49 18.14 -7.31 6.23
N THR A 50 19.38 -7.62 6.58
CA THR A 50 19.78 -8.06 7.92
C THR A 50 20.42 -6.88 8.66
N SER A 51 19.92 -6.60 9.85
CA SER A 51 20.45 -5.57 10.73
C SER A 51 21.90 -5.88 11.14
N PRO A 52 22.82 -4.94 10.94
CA PRO A 52 24.22 -5.14 11.34
C PRO A 52 24.41 -5.10 12.86
N SER A 53 23.45 -4.55 13.61
CA SER A 53 23.58 -4.37 15.07
C SER A 53 23.10 -5.58 15.88
N ASP A 54 22.04 -6.24 15.46
CA ASP A 54 21.39 -7.33 16.21
C ASP A 54 21.16 -8.61 15.39
N GLY A 55 21.53 -8.62 14.11
CA GLY A 55 21.40 -9.77 13.22
C GLY A 55 19.98 -10.08 12.78
N ARG A 56 18.99 -9.26 13.17
CA ARG A 56 17.59 -9.44 12.80
C ARG A 56 17.41 -9.18 11.30
N THR A 57 16.71 -10.08 10.61
CA THR A 57 16.37 -9.94 9.20
C THR A 57 14.92 -9.50 9.05
N LEU A 58 14.69 -8.46 8.27
CA LEU A 58 13.36 -8.01 7.88
C LEU A 58 13.13 -8.28 6.39
N ALA A 59 12.06 -9.03 6.12
CA ALA A 59 11.57 -9.38 4.81
C ALA A 59 10.09 -8.97 4.70
N TYR A 60 9.47 -9.17 3.54
CA TYR A 60 8.02 -8.99 3.42
C TYR A 60 7.30 -9.81 4.49
N ASP A 61 6.44 -9.16 5.25
CA ASP A 61 5.62 -9.77 6.29
C ASP A 61 4.16 -9.83 5.82
N PRO A 62 3.61 -11.02 5.53
CA PRO A 62 2.24 -11.18 5.06
C PRO A 62 1.19 -10.86 6.13
N THR A 63 1.57 -10.77 7.40
CA THR A 63 0.64 -10.45 8.50
C THR A 63 0.41 -8.96 8.64
N THR A 64 1.49 -8.19 8.54
CA THR A 64 1.45 -6.71 8.69
C THR A 64 1.60 -5.98 7.36
N TYR A 65 1.84 -6.74 6.27
CA TYR A 65 2.17 -6.22 4.93
C TYR A 65 3.36 -5.26 4.92
N ALA A 66 4.22 -5.39 5.91
CA ALA A 66 5.43 -4.61 5.98
C ALA A 66 6.44 -5.07 4.91
N PHE A 67 7.07 -4.12 4.27
CA PHE A 67 8.03 -4.35 3.19
C PHE A 67 9.05 -3.23 3.09
N TRP A 68 10.12 -3.46 2.35
CA TRP A 68 11.13 -2.44 2.03
C TRP A 68 10.63 -1.52 0.92
N GLN A 69 10.28 -0.30 1.28
CA GLN A 69 9.76 0.73 0.38
C GLN A 69 10.87 1.70 -0.03
N LEU A 70 10.90 2.06 -1.30
CA LEU A 70 11.81 3.07 -1.83
C LEU A 70 11.23 4.49 -1.67
N PHE A 71 12.06 5.38 -1.16
CA PHE A 71 11.80 6.82 -1.11
C PHE A 71 12.87 7.57 -1.90
N VAL A 72 12.45 8.60 -2.62
CA VAL A 72 13.31 9.52 -3.37
C VAL A 72 13.05 10.92 -2.86
N ASP A 73 14.07 11.57 -2.35
CA ASP A 73 13.99 12.90 -1.72
C ASP A 73 12.88 13.00 -0.65
N GLY A 74 12.66 11.91 0.09
CA GLY A 74 11.65 11.80 1.14
C GLY A 74 10.23 11.47 0.67
N ALA A 75 9.99 11.38 -0.64
CA ALA A 75 8.72 10.96 -1.20
C ALA A 75 8.73 9.47 -1.57
N SER A 76 7.66 8.76 -1.26
CA SER A 76 7.48 7.36 -1.65
C SER A 76 7.48 7.22 -3.17
N SER A 77 8.29 6.30 -3.69
CA SER A 77 8.30 5.98 -5.12
C SER A 77 7.07 5.17 -5.51
N SER A 78 6.44 5.55 -6.61
CA SER A 78 5.34 4.79 -7.22
C SER A 78 5.81 3.71 -8.20
N VAL A 79 7.11 3.63 -8.45
CA VAL A 79 7.73 2.67 -9.37
C VAL A 79 8.89 1.93 -8.70
N GLY A 80 9.26 0.76 -9.24
CA GLY A 80 10.35 -0.05 -8.73
C GLY A 80 11.72 0.61 -8.93
N ALA A 81 12.71 0.20 -8.12
CA ALA A 81 14.04 0.79 -8.09
C ALA A 81 14.78 0.80 -9.44
N SER A 82 14.53 -0.18 -10.31
CA SER A 82 15.10 -0.23 -11.66
C SER A 82 14.53 0.84 -12.60
N SER A 83 13.37 1.40 -12.29
CA SER A 83 12.71 2.41 -13.11
C SER A 83 13.00 3.85 -12.66
N VAL A 84 13.60 4.02 -11.47
CA VAL A 84 13.98 5.34 -10.93
C VAL A 84 15.37 5.69 -11.42
N LYS A 85 15.47 6.52 -12.45
CA LYS A 85 16.75 7.11 -12.90
C LYS A 85 17.14 8.23 -11.96
N LEU A 86 18.39 8.17 -11.50
CA LEU A 86 18.91 9.13 -10.54
C LEU A 86 19.53 10.34 -11.21
N THR A 87 19.40 11.48 -10.56
CA THR A 87 20.08 12.72 -10.88
C THR A 87 21.04 13.13 -9.76
N GLN A 88 21.99 14.00 -10.06
CA GLN A 88 22.96 14.43 -9.08
C GLN A 88 22.31 15.09 -7.87
N GLY A 89 22.75 14.70 -6.69
CA GLY A 89 22.26 15.24 -5.42
C GLY A 89 21.00 14.61 -4.87
N GLN A 90 20.37 13.70 -5.59
CA GLN A 90 19.20 12.99 -5.08
C GLN A 90 19.53 12.11 -3.88
N LYS A 91 18.61 12.10 -2.92
CA LYS A 91 18.63 11.21 -1.78
C LYS A 91 17.67 10.04 -2.03
N ILE A 92 18.18 8.81 -1.91
CA ILE A 92 17.34 7.61 -1.89
C ILE A 92 17.41 6.92 -0.54
N GLU A 93 16.31 6.33 -0.14
CA GLU A 93 16.18 5.61 1.11
C GLU A 93 15.30 4.37 0.90
N PHE A 94 15.76 3.23 1.40
CA PHE A 94 14.93 2.03 1.53
C PHE A 94 14.51 1.93 2.99
N ALA A 95 13.23 2.10 3.26
CA ALA A 95 12.68 2.01 4.60
C ALA A 95 11.74 0.82 4.74
N TYR A 96 11.87 0.09 5.84
CA TYR A 96 10.93 -0.97 6.17
C TYR A 96 9.69 -0.33 6.79
N THR A 97 8.61 -0.35 6.05
CA THR A 97 7.36 0.29 6.44
C THR A 97 6.27 -0.77 6.57
N ALA A 98 5.44 -0.65 7.60
CA ALA A 98 4.17 -1.35 7.61
C ALA A 98 3.38 -0.87 6.38
N GLY A 99 2.82 -1.81 5.64
CA GLY A 99 1.92 -1.46 4.55
C GLY A 99 0.84 -0.56 5.11
N SER A 100 0.77 0.67 4.61
CA SER A 100 -0.37 1.52 4.89
C SER A 100 -1.56 0.91 4.18
N SER A 101 -2.56 0.56 4.95
CA SER A 101 -3.84 0.04 4.52
C SER A 101 -3.87 -1.44 4.14
N SER A 102 -4.98 -2.00 4.46
CA SER A 102 -5.44 -3.33 4.08
C SER A 102 -4.84 -3.75 2.74
N PRO A 103 -4.34 -4.97 2.65
CA PRO A 103 -3.88 -5.47 1.38
C PRO A 103 -5.00 -5.25 0.40
N VAL A 104 -4.68 -4.67 -0.72
CA VAL A 104 -5.47 -5.00 -1.90
C VAL A 104 -5.15 -6.46 -2.14
N VAL A 105 -5.88 -7.35 -1.49
CA VAL A 105 -5.91 -8.74 -1.88
C VAL A 105 -6.21 -8.69 -3.36
N LYS A 106 -5.47 -9.40 -4.16
CA LYS A 106 -5.48 -9.35 -5.63
C LYS A 106 -6.88 -9.43 -6.25
N ASP A 107 -7.88 -9.70 -5.41
CA ASP A 107 -9.28 -9.89 -5.72
C ASP A 107 -10.22 -8.96 -4.89
N GLN A 108 -9.73 -7.84 -4.37
CA GLN A 108 -10.58 -6.87 -3.67
C GLN A 108 -10.67 -5.56 -4.44
N LEU A 109 -11.86 -4.98 -4.45
CA LEU A 109 -12.15 -3.66 -4.98
C LEU A 109 -12.63 -2.76 -3.85
N ALA A 110 -12.10 -1.54 -3.80
CA ALA A 110 -12.59 -0.51 -2.92
C ALA A 110 -13.42 0.50 -3.70
N ALA A 111 -14.58 0.83 -3.20
CA ALA A 111 -15.42 1.88 -3.79
C ALA A 111 -16.14 2.68 -2.70
N ASN A 112 -16.46 3.91 -3.02
CA ASN A 112 -17.18 4.79 -2.12
C ASN A 112 -18.67 4.61 -2.28
N VAL A 113 -19.38 4.62 -1.14
CA VAL A 113 -20.83 4.50 -1.09
C VAL A 113 -21.42 5.71 -0.38
N THR A 114 -22.47 6.27 -0.95
CA THR A 114 -23.35 7.27 -0.31
C THR A 114 -24.74 6.70 -0.25
N VAL A 115 -25.35 6.70 0.93
CA VAL A 115 -26.75 6.29 1.13
C VAL A 115 -27.54 7.49 1.61
N ILE A 116 -28.56 7.85 0.83
CA ILE A 116 -29.44 8.96 1.15
C ILE A 116 -30.86 8.40 1.37
N GLY A 117 -31.44 8.71 2.50
CA GLY A 117 -32.79 8.32 2.87
C GLY A 117 -33.65 9.51 3.28
N ARG A 118 -34.81 9.21 3.85
CA ARG A 118 -35.70 10.21 4.43
C ARG A 118 -36.05 9.80 5.86
N ASP A 119 -36.08 10.77 6.74
CA ASP A 119 -36.58 10.57 8.12
C ASP A 119 -38.11 10.43 8.15
N ALA A 120 -38.66 10.20 9.34
CA ALA A 120 -40.08 10.04 9.56
C ALA A 120 -40.90 11.30 9.20
N GLN A 121 -40.27 12.46 9.08
CA GLN A 121 -40.87 13.73 8.67
C GLN A 121 -40.73 13.99 7.17
N GLY A 122 -40.14 13.03 6.44
CA GLY A 122 -39.91 13.10 4.99
C GLY A 122 -38.74 13.98 4.57
N LYS A 123 -37.90 14.45 5.53
CA LYS A 123 -36.74 15.26 5.24
C LYS A 123 -35.59 14.36 4.80
N THR A 124 -34.89 14.74 3.75
CA THR A 124 -33.71 14.03 3.23
C THR A 124 -32.59 14.02 4.27
N GLN A 125 -32.03 12.84 4.48
CA GLN A 125 -30.90 12.59 5.37
C GLN A 125 -29.83 11.79 4.63
N THR A 126 -28.56 12.08 4.86
CA THR A 126 -27.44 11.25 4.41
C THR A 126 -27.12 10.28 5.54
N TRP A 127 -27.34 8.98 5.30
CA TRP A 127 -27.10 7.92 6.27
C TRP A 127 -25.69 7.36 6.18
N VAL A 128 -25.12 7.35 4.96
CA VAL A 128 -23.71 7.02 4.71
C VAL A 128 -23.17 8.09 3.77
N ASP A 129 -22.11 8.76 4.19
CA ASP A 129 -21.53 9.86 3.42
C ASP A 129 -20.18 9.49 2.83
N ASN A 130 -20.16 9.20 1.53
CA ASN A 130 -18.95 8.96 0.74
C ASN A 130 -17.93 8.04 1.43
N ALA A 131 -18.40 7.05 2.20
CA ALA A 131 -17.55 6.14 2.94
C ALA A 131 -17.03 5.01 2.03
N GLN A 132 -15.76 4.65 2.20
CA GLN A 132 -15.12 3.60 1.42
C GLN A 132 -15.38 2.22 2.02
N TYR A 133 -15.81 1.28 1.19
CA TYR A 133 -15.99 -0.12 1.52
C TYR A 133 -15.25 -1.02 0.54
N VAL A 134 -14.88 -2.20 1.00
CA VAL A 134 -14.10 -3.17 0.22
C VAL A 134 -14.95 -4.42 -0.02
N VAL A 135 -14.97 -4.87 -1.25
CA VAL A 135 -15.64 -6.12 -1.68
C VAL A 135 -14.71 -6.95 -2.55
N THR A 136 -15.03 -8.22 -2.73
CA THR A 136 -14.27 -9.11 -3.61
C THR A 136 -14.42 -8.67 -5.07
N SER A 137 -13.35 -8.79 -5.85
CA SER A 137 -13.38 -8.53 -7.30
C SER A 137 -14.44 -9.41 -7.96
N GLY A 138 -15.26 -8.81 -8.80
CA GLY A 138 -16.43 -9.44 -9.41
C GLY A 138 -17.74 -9.26 -8.63
N SER A 139 -17.70 -8.65 -7.44
CA SER A 139 -18.90 -8.25 -6.71
C SER A 139 -19.70 -7.19 -7.47
N SER A 140 -21.01 -7.24 -7.31
CA SER A 140 -21.92 -6.25 -7.88
C SER A 140 -21.99 -4.97 -7.02
N ALA A 141 -22.57 -3.91 -7.58
CA ALA A 141 -22.89 -2.71 -6.81
C ALA A 141 -23.84 -3.00 -5.64
N LEU A 142 -24.73 -4.00 -5.78
CA LEU A 142 -25.61 -4.43 -4.70
C LEU A 142 -24.83 -5.06 -3.54
N ASP A 143 -23.80 -5.88 -3.83
CA ASP A 143 -22.98 -6.49 -2.80
C ASP A 143 -22.21 -5.44 -2.01
N LEU A 144 -21.63 -4.46 -2.69
CA LEU A 144 -20.99 -3.31 -2.08
C LEU A 144 -21.98 -2.50 -1.20
N THR A 145 -23.19 -2.27 -1.72
CA THR A 145 -24.22 -1.55 -0.97
C THR A 145 -24.62 -2.32 0.29
N LYS A 146 -24.79 -3.63 0.22
CA LYS A 146 -25.11 -4.47 1.39
C LYS A 146 -24.02 -4.35 2.47
N VAL A 147 -22.75 -4.41 2.10
CA VAL A 147 -21.63 -4.22 3.05
C VAL A 147 -21.71 -2.84 3.71
N ALA A 148 -22.02 -1.79 2.95
CA ALA A 148 -22.16 -0.45 3.50
C ALA A 148 -23.36 -0.32 4.46
N LEU A 149 -24.49 -0.93 4.12
CA LEU A 149 -25.68 -0.90 4.96
C LEU A 149 -25.47 -1.66 6.27
N GLU A 150 -24.90 -2.86 6.21
CA GLU A 150 -24.58 -3.70 7.37
C GLU A 150 -23.60 -3.00 8.32
N ALA A 151 -22.55 -2.37 7.77
CA ALA A 151 -21.56 -1.63 8.56
C ALA A 151 -22.12 -0.39 9.28
N ASN A 152 -23.31 0.08 8.92
CA ASN A 152 -23.96 1.25 9.50
C ASN A 152 -25.31 0.93 10.17
N ASP A 153 -25.58 -0.34 10.49
CA ASP A 153 -26.82 -0.80 11.14
C ASP A 153 -28.10 -0.37 10.40
N ILE A 154 -28.02 -0.37 9.05
CA ILE A 154 -29.16 -0.05 8.20
C ILE A 154 -29.78 -1.34 7.68
N ASP A 155 -31.00 -1.61 8.12
CA ASP A 155 -31.77 -2.76 7.63
C ASP A 155 -32.22 -2.54 6.18
N ALA A 156 -32.04 -3.57 5.35
CA ALA A 156 -32.46 -3.54 3.96
C ALA A 156 -33.34 -4.74 3.60
N VAL A 157 -34.42 -4.47 2.88
CA VAL A 157 -35.17 -5.51 2.19
C VAL A 157 -34.81 -5.47 0.72
N ALA A 158 -34.29 -6.58 0.20
CA ALA A 158 -33.88 -6.69 -1.19
C ALA A 158 -34.64 -7.83 -1.89
N ALA A 159 -34.95 -7.63 -3.18
CA ALA A 159 -35.50 -8.68 -4.04
C ALA A 159 -34.70 -8.73 -5.35
N GLY A 160 -34.03 -9.83 -5.61
CA GLY A 160 -33.10 -9.96 -6.73
C GLY A 160 -31.97 -8.92 -6.64
N SER A 161 -31.84 -8.09 -7.65
CA SER A 161 -30.86 -7.00 -7.72
C SER A 161 -31.39 -5.63 -7.25
N PHE A 162 -32.58 -5.59 -6.64
CA PHE A 162 -33.21 -4.35 -6.20
C PHE A 162 -33.26 -4.27 -4.67
N ILE A 163 -33.03 -3.08 -4.13
CA ILE A 163 -33.32 -2.73 -2.75
C ILE A 163 -34.73 -2.14 -2.72
N LEU A 164 -35.63 -2.79 -1.99
CA LEU A 164 -37.06 -2.39 -1.89
C LEU A 164 -37.31 -1.38 -0.78
N SER A 165 -36.58 -1.52 0.34
CA SER A 165 -36.71 -0.60 1.46
C SER A 165 -35.43 -0.57 2.29
N LEU A 166 -35.21 0.54 2.97
CA LEU A 166 -34.15 0.73 3.95
C LEU A 166 -34.77 1.26 5.25
N LYS A 167 -34.25 0.80 6.38
CA LYS A 167 -34.59 1.30 7.70
C LYS A 167 -33.31 1.58 8.47
N TYR A 168 -33.13 2.82 8.86
CA TYR A 168 -32.06 3.25 9.77
C TYR A 168 -32.52 2.99 11.21
N ASN A 169 -31.72 2.30 12.00
CA ASN A 169 -32.02 1.93 13.39
C ASN A 169 -31.44 2.93 14.37
#